data_079bb79c77cffae2813f078948879bb1
#
_entry.id   079bb79c77cffae2813f078948879bb1
#
_cell.length_a   1.000
_cell.length_b   1.000
_cell.length_c   1.000
_cell.angle_alpha   90.00
_cell.angle_beta   90.00
_cell.angle_gamma   90.00
#
_symmetry.space_group_name_H-M   'P 1'
#
loop_
_entity.id
_entity.type
_entity.pdbx_description
1 polymer ?
#
loop_
_entity_poly.entity_id
_entity_poly.type
_entity_poly.pdbx_seq_one_letter_code
_entity_poly.pdbx_strand_id
1 'polypeptide(L)'
;MRFLSFILVLVAITPGRAADLKDLPANTWMEIKYATDQPADPEAKGEFARQGWNKIVYDPDGKRVLFYDRWIDKKHGGYTIYGNCLFGLDPGAARLSPIKIDNWTKMETKQGGYRTLVLPENEREPTPCPRHVYHAFDYVPALKSVFICNGANQTALRDGKLVGHDLCDGAWQLDLASNKWTLLAAAGGPPNRLDDAMAYCPVTHSLIYAGFERQLWVFDLAKKEWRKAKQSPPQRTAFGETIFYDPPRQRMLILGGGRLDAWKTPPAAEFRELHAFDPKTESVERLADAPTAFYATHLAYDSKRDLFFAAAVFDQKEHPSGMFRYDPKGNAWSEVKLASPIPPHKNWFGWTQMCYDSHDDCLIGKVNDKFFALRYVAGE
;
A
#
# COMPACT_ATOMS: atom_id res chain seq x y z
N MET A 1 -14.16 -2.39 46.47
CA MET A 1 -14.10 -1.97 45.10
C MET A 1 -13.15 -0.77 44.97
N ARG A 2 -11.95 -1.00 44.47
CA ARG A 2 -10.98 0.09 44.20
C ARG A 2 -11.04 0.40 42.72
N PHE A 3 -11.54 1.58 42.37
CA PHE A 3 -11.46 2.09 41.01
C PHE A 3 -10.02 2.51 40.74
N LEU A 4 -9.33 1.77 39.83
CA LEU A 4 -8.10 2.25 39.24
C LEU A 4 -8.47 3.26 38.15
N SER A 5 -8.24 4.53 38.43
CA SER A 5 -8.31 5.59 37.43
C SER A 5 -7.10 5.47 36.51
N PHE A 6 -7.30 4.99 35.27
CA PHE A 6 -6.30 5.10 34.22
C PHE A 6 -6.20 6.56 33.81
N ILE A 7 -5.11 7.22 34.17
CA ILE A 7 -4.77 8.54 33.62
C ILE A 7 -4.27 8.31 32.20
N LEU A 8 -5.10 8.63 31.23
CA LEU A 8 -4.72 8.68 29.80
C LEU A 8 -3.83 9.90 29.59
N VAL A 9 -2.51 9.72 29.61
CA VAL A 9 -1.57 10.79 29.27
C VAL A 9 -1.59 10.95 27.75
N LEU A 10 -2.45 11.83 27.26
CA LEU A 10 -2.42 12.33 25.88
C LEU A 10 -1.23 13.30 25.78
N VAL A 11 -0.06 12.80 25.38
CA VAL A 11 1.03 13.66 24.96
C VAL A 11 0.67 14.22 23.59
N ALA A 12 0.11 15.42 23.57
CA ALA A 12 -0.15 16.16 22.35
C ALA A 12 1.20 16.66 21.79
N ILE A 13 1.68 16.05 20.72
CA ILE A 13 2.81 16.61 19.95
C ILE A 13 2.30 17.89 19.29
N THR A 14 2.82 19.02 19.71
CA THR A 14 2.50 20.33 19.12
C THR A 14 2.90 20.37 17.63
N PRO A 15 2.05 20.91 16.74
CA PRO A 15 2.41 21.08 15.33
C PRO A 15 3.70 21.88 15.18
N GLY A 16 4.70 21.34 14.49
CA GLY A 16 5.95 22.03 14.19
C GLY A 16 7.19 21.58 14.94
N ARG A 17 7.09 20.65 15.89
CA ARG A 17 8.27 20.01 16.45
C ARG A 17 8.33 18.57 15.96
N ALA A 18 9.35 18.25 15.15
CA ALA A 18 9.67 16.88 14.79
C ALA A 18 9.74 16.05 16.08
N ALA A 19 8.89 15.04 16.19
CA ALA A 19 9.03 14.07 17.29
C ALA A 19 10.29 13.26 16.97
N ASP A 20 11.19 13.11 17.91
CA ASP A 20 12.24 12.12 17.75
C ASP A 20 11.57 10.74 17.84
N LEU A 21 11.41 10.10 16.67
CA LEU A 21 10.72 8.80 16.59
C LEU A 21 11.46 7.71 17.39
N LYS A 22 12.74 7.95 17.74
CA LYS A 22 13.53 7.06 18.59
C LYS A 22 13.09 7.09 20.05
N ASP A 23 12.43 8.19 20.47
CA ASP A 23 11.93 8.37 21.83
C ASP A 23 10.46 7.94 22.00
N LEU A 24 9.87 7.30 21.00
CA LEU A 24 8.51 6.77 21.11
C LEU A 24 8.40 5.76 22.25
N PRO A 25 7.31 5.80 23.03
CA PRO A 25 7.04 4.77 24.03
C PRO A 25 6.97 3.39 23.37
N ALA A 26 7.53 2.39 24.07
CA ALA A 26 7.53 1.02 23.58
C ALA A 26 6.10 0.52 23.27
N ASN A 27 5.93 -0.17 22.16
CA ASN A 27 4.69 -0.84 21.76
C ASN A 27 3.44 0.05 21.80
N THR A 28 3.62 1.36 21.57
CA THR A 28 2.55 2.36 21.58
C THR A 28 2.41 3.01 20.23
N TRP A 29 1.20 2.98 19.66
CA TRP A 29 0.90 3.71 18.44
C TRP A 29 0.73 5.21 18.72
N MET A 30 1.51 6.03 18.08
CA MET A 30 1.48 7.49 18.17
C MET A 30 1.14 8.11 16.84
N GLU A 31 0.14 8.99 16.78
CA GLU A 31 -0.24 9.72 15.56
C GLU A 31 0.87 10.70 15.15
N ILE A 32 1.33 10.61 13.92
CA ILE A 32 2.21 11.58 13.29
C ILE A 32 1.35 12.72 12.77
N LYS A 33 1.34 13.84 13.45
CA LYS A 33 0.66 15.07 12.99
C LYS A 33 1.59 15.80 12.04
N TYR A 34 1.29 15.75 10.76
CA TYR A 34 2.12 16.30 9.70
C TYR A 34 1.52 17.57 9.07
N ALA A 35 2.40 18.42 8.56
CA ALA A 35 2.06 19.50 7.65
C ALA A 35 2.10 18.98 6.21
N THR A 36 1.22 19.48 5.35
CA THR A 36 1.20 19.13 3.92
C THR A 36 1.79 20.28 3.13
N ASP A 37 2.83 19.98 2.35
CA ASP A 37 3.40 20.93 1.42
C ASP A 37 2.49 21.13 0.20
N GLN A 38 2.44 22.35 -0.29
CA GLN A 38 1.80 22.60 -1.58
C GLN A 38 2.79 22.25 -2.71
N PRO A 39 2.30 21.78 -3.86
CA PRO A 39 3.13 21.58 -5.03
C PRO A 39 3.83 22.87 -5.44
N ALA A 40 4.99 22.74 -6.06
CA ALA A 40 5.72 23.88 -6.62
C ALA A 40 4.96 24.54 -7.80
N ASP A 41 4.11 23.77 -8.49
CA ASP A 41 3.26 24.28 -9.56
C ASP A 41 2.10 25.09 -8.94
N PRO A 42 2.00 26.39 -9.21
CA PRO A 42 0.94 27.23 -8.68
C PRO A 42 -0.45 26.88 -9.24
N GLU A 43 -0.54 26.19 -10.37
CA GLU A 43 -1.80 25.69 -10.91
C GLU A 43 -2.24 24.40 -10.23
N ALA A 44 -1.31 23.69 -9.61
CA ALA A 44 -1.57 22.45 -8.89
C ALA A 44 -2.08 22.67 -7.46
N LYS A 45 -2.84 23.73 -7.23
CA LYS A 45 -3.42 24.02 -5.91
C LYS A 45 -4.48 23.00 -5.54
N GLY A 46 -4.31 22.37 -4.39
CA GLY A 46 -5.25 21.35 -3.94
C GLY A 46 -4.94 20.86 -2.55
N GLU A 47 -5.57 19.77 -2.18
CA GLU A 47 -5.30 19.09 -0.94
C GLU A 47 -5.17 17.58 -1.17
N PHE A 48 -4.48 16.92 -0.28
CA PHE A 48 -4.42 15.48 -0.23
C PHE A 48 -5.81 14.91 0.03
N ALA A 49 -6.27 14.05 -0.85
CA ALA A 49 -7.54 13.37 -0.72
C ALA A 49 -7.34 11.89 -0.47
N ARG A 50 -8.01 11.45 0.52
CA ARG A 50 -7.96 10.12 1.10
C ARG A 50 -8.36 9.02 0.12
N GLN A 51 -7.48 8.03 -0.04
CA GLN A 51 -7.86 6.67 -0.39
C GLN A 51 -7.06 5.72 0.50
N GLY A 52 -7.74 5.09 1.45
CA GLY A 52 -7.11 4.22 2.44
C GLY A 52 -6.53 2.91 1.91
N TRP A 53 -6.47 2.67 0.60
CA TRP A 53 -6.36 1.33 0.04
C TRP A 53 -5.07 1.06 -0.74
N ASN A 54 -4.11 1.98 -0.71
CA ASN A 54 -2.88 1.80 -1.46
C ASN A 54 -1.73 1.42 -0.53
N LYS A 55 -0.92 0.47 -0.97
CA LYS A 55 0.32 0.06 -0.32
C LYS A 55 1.19 1.27 0.01
N ILE A 56 1.83 1.24 1.18
CA ILE A 56 2.89 2.17 1.54
C ILE A 56 4.22 1.43 1.56
N VAL A 57 5.30 2.09 1.17
CA VAL A 57 6.66 1.54 1.17
C VAL A 57 7.64 2.54 1.72
N TYR A 58 8.72 2.08 2.30
CA TYR A 58 9.77 2.95 2.82
C TYR A 58 10.87 3.16 1.79
N ASP A 59 11.24 4.42 1.56
CA ASP A 59 12.41 4.84 0.78
C ASP A 59 13.56 5.17 1.76
N PRO A 60 14.54 4.27 1.93
CA PRO A 60 15.62 4.47 2.90
C PRO A 60 16.58 5.59 2.50
N ASP A 61 16.76 5.86 1.21
CA ASP A 61 17.63 6.94 0.73
C ASP A 61 17.01 8.30 0.99
N GLY A 62 15.71 8.42 0.75
CA GLY A 62 14.93 9.63 0.99
C GLY A 62 14.43 9.76 2.44
N LYS A 63 14.61 8.75 3.28
CA LYS A 63 14.10 8.66 4.66
C LYS A 63 12.61 9.00 4.77
N ARG A 64 11.82 8.42 3.87
CA ARG A 64 10.41 8.77 3.73
C ARG A 64 9.55 7.57 3.39
N VAL A 65 8.30 7.67 3.74
CA VAL A 65 7.26 6.72 3.33
C VAL A 65 6.66 7.18 2.01
N LEU A 66 6.75 6.34 0.99
CA LEU A 66 6.16 6.57 -0.32
C LEU A 66 4.80 5.91 -0.41
N PHE A 67 3.84 6.59 -1.02
CA PHE A 67 2.54 6.04 -1.34
C PHE A 67 1.90 6.78 -2.50
N TYR A 68 1.03 6.08 -3.21
CA TYR A 68 0.33 6.60 -4.36
C TYR A 68 -1.11 6.88 -3.99
N ASP A 69 -1.56 8.12 -4.17
CA ASP A 69 -2.90 8.54 -3.77
C ASP A 69 -3.41 9.70 -4.62
N ARG A 70 -4.50 10.31 -4.24
CA ARG A 70 -5.14 11.38 -4.99
C ARG A 70 -4.78 12.75 -4.48
N TRP A 71 -4.63 13.67 -5.42
CA TRP A 71 -4.60 15.10 -5.16
C TRP A 71 -5.90 15.73 -5.67
N ILE A 72 -6.60 16.50 -4.83
CA ILE A 72 -7.90 17.10 -5.15
C ILE A 72 -7.80 18.61 -5.11
N ASP A 73 -8.22 19.28 -6.18
CA ASP A 73 -8.48 20.72 -6.17
C ASP A 73 -9.98 21.00 -5.92
N LYS A 74 -10.28 21.59 -4.78
CA LYS A 74 -11.63 21.96 -4.38
C LYS A 74 -12.11 23.30 -4.95
N LYS A 75 -11.23 24.10 -5.57
CA LYS A 75 -11.51 25.50 -5.94
C LYS A 75 -12.28 25.66 -7.24
N HIS A 76 -12.39 24.65 -8.05
CA HIS A 76 -13.03 24.73 -9.36
C HIS A 76 -14.53 24.36 -9.33
N GLY A 77 -15.30 24.99 -8.44
CA GLY A 77 -16.76 25.02 -8.55
C GLY A 77 -17.49 23.68 -8.60
N GLY A 78 -17.05 22.71 -7.80
CA GLY A 78 -17.60 21.35 -7.80
C GLY A 78 -16.85 20.39 -8.71
N TYR A 79 -15.77 20.80 -9.32
CA TYR A 79 -14.85 19.92 -10.05
C TYR A 79 -13.88 19.30 -9.07
N THR A 80 -13.72 17.99 -9.15
CA THR A 80 -12.67 17.27 -8.46
C THR A 80 -11.60 16.95 -9.48
N ILE A 81 -10.41 17.50 -9.30
CA ILE A 81 -9.26 17.17 -10.12
C ILE A 81 -8.59 15.99 -9.44
N TYR A 82 -8.58 14.85 -10.09
CA TYR A 82 -7.81 13.68 -9.67
C TYR A 82 -6.55 13.63 -10.48
N GLY A 83 -5.42 13.73 -9.81
CA GLY A 83 -4.12 13.47 -10.39
C GLY A 83 -3.60 12.12 -9.92
N ASN A 84 -2.77 11.50 -10.72
CA ASN A 84 -1.84 10.50 -10.23
C ASN A 84 -0.82 11.24 -9.38
N CYS A 85 -0.80 10.95 -8.09
CA CYS A 85 0.09 11.65 -7.18
C CYS A 85 0.89 10.65 -6.35
N LEU A 86 2.21 10.71 -6.50
CA LEU A 86 3.12 10.08 -5.58
C LEU A 86 3.42 11.06 -4.45
N PHE A 87 3.20 10.62 -3.23
CA PHE A 87 3.51 11.36 -2.01
C PHE A 87 4.70 10.75 -1.28
N GLY A 88 5.41 11.60 -0.56
CA GLY A 88 6.41 11.23 0.42
C GLY A 88 6.07 11.83 1.77
N LEU A 89 5.91 11.01 2.79
CA LEU A 89 5.88 11.44 4.17
C LEU A 89 7.28 11.27 4.77
N ASP A 90 7.88 12.36 5.20
CA ASP A 90 9.03 12.34 6.11
C ASP A 90 8.50 12.24 7.54
N PRO A 91 8.62 11.08 8.20
CA PRO A 91 8.04 10.91 9.53
C PRO A 91 8.77 11.72 10.60
N GLY A 92 10.11 11.85 10.47
CA GLY A 92 10.95 12.61 11.40
C GLY A 92 10.69 14.11 11.32
N ALA A 93 10.55 14.66 10.11
CA ALA A 93 10.19 16.07 9.90
C ALA A 93 8.69 16.34 10.06
N ALA A 94 7.86 15.30 10.15
CA ALA A 94 6.40 15.38 10.16
C ALA A 94 5.86 16.21 8.96
N ARG A 95 6.37 15.91 7.75
CA ARG A 95 6.01 16.60 6.51
C ARG A 95 5.57 15.63 5.44
N LEU A 96 4.42 15.93 4.86
CA LEU A 96 3.87 15.25 3.69
C LEU A 96 4.07 16.13 2.47
N SER A 97 4.81 15.63 1.49
CA SER A 97 5.10 16.36 0.26
C SER A 97 4.64 15.59 -0.96
N PRO A 98 3.96 16.24 -1.92
CA PRO A 98 3.74 15.65 -3.22
C PRO A 98 5.08 15.57 -3.96
N ILE A 99 5.48 14.36 -4.38
CA ILE A 99 6.72 14.12 -5.13
C ILE A 99 6.46 14.28 -6.63
N LYS A 100 5.38 13.68 -7.10
CA LYS A 100 4.96 13.74 -8.50
C LYS A 100 3.45 13.90 -8.56
N ILE A 101 3.02 14.98 -9.18
CA ILE A 101 1.61 15.22 -9.53
C ILE A 101 1.54 15.14 -11.05
N ASP A 102 0.85 14.12 -11.53
CA ASP A 102 0.68 13.92 -12.97
C ASP A 102 -0.72 14.31 -13.40
N ASN A 103 -0.77 15.00 -14.51
CA ASN A 103 -1.99 15.25 -15.30
C ASN A 103 -3.23 15.61 -14.48
N TRP A 104 -3.42 16.88 -14.28
CA TRP A 104 -4.69 17.44 -13.80
C TRP A 104 -5.80 17.02 -14.76
N THR A 105 -6.57 16.05 -14.34
CA THR A 105 -7.76 15.66 -15.07
C THR A 105 -8.93 16.40 -14.44
N LYS A 106 -9.44 17.41 -15.10
CA LYS A 106 -10.66 18.10 -14.66
C LYS A 106 -11.82 17.13 -14.74
N MET A 107 -12.45 16.86 -13.61
CA MET A 107 -13.69 16.11 -13.56
C MET A 107 -14.85 17.10 -13.45
N GLU A 108 -15.70 17.15 -14.46
CA GLU A 108 -16.96 17.87 -14.38
C GLU A 108 -18.04 16.98 -13.79
N THR A 109 -18.65 17.41 -12.68
CA THR A 109 -19.86 16.79 -12.17
C THR A 109 -21.07 17.45 -12.81
N LYS A 110 -21.74 16.77 -13.72
CA LYS A 110 -23.10 17.14 -14.12
C LYS A 110 -24.07 16.08 -13.62
N GLN A 111 -24.96 16.47 -12.73
CA GLN A 111 -26.12 15.68 -12.31
C GLN A 111 -25.81 14.21 -11.94
N GLY A 112 -24.88 14.01 -11.00
CA GLY A 112 -24.59 12.69 -10.44
C GLY A 112 -23.62 11.82 -11.24
N GLY A 113 -23.00 12.33 -12.29
CA GLY A 113 -21.97 11.65 -13.06
C GLY A 113 -20.64 12.39 -13.03
N TYR A 114 -19.53 11.67 -12.88
CA TYR A 114 -18.18 12.21 -12.99
C TYR A 114 -17.70 12.11 -14.44
N ARG A 115 -17.20 13.18 -15.00
CA ARG A 115 -16.55 13.18 -16.32
C ARG A 115 -15.07 13.50 -16.16
N THR A 116 -14.22 12.60 -16.61
CA THR A 116 -12.77 12.85 -16.71
C THR A 116 -12.49 13.52 -18.04
N LEU A 117 -12.03 14.76 -18.03
CA LEU A 117 -11.50 15.41 -19.24
C LEU A 117 -10.08 14.88 -19.46
N VAL A 118 -9.92 14.08 -20.47
CA VAL A 118 -8.59 13.60 -20.90
C VAL A 118 -7.98 14.68 -21.78
N LEU A 119 -6.80 15.21 -21.42
CA LEU A 119 -6.05 16.11 -22.30
C LEU A 119 -5.72 15.40 -23.63
N PRO A 120 -5.64 16.13 -24.76
CA PRO A 120 -5.26 15.55 -26.05
C PRO A 120 -3.92 14.80 -25.95
N GLU A 121 -3.81 13.66 -26.62
CA GLU A 121 -2.61 12.79 -26.57
C GLU A 121 -1.32 13.49 -26.96
N ASN A 122 -1.39 14.50 -27.83
CA ASN A 122 -0.27 15.30 -28.29
C ASN A 122 0.30 16.31 -27.27
N GLU A 123 -0.40 16.51 -26.15
CA GLU A 123 0.00 17.46 -25.09
C GLU A 123 0.57 16.75 -23.86
N ARG A 124 0.80 15.44 -23.91
CA ARG A 124 1.15 14.64 -22.74
C ARG A 124 2.52 14.00 -22.85
N GLU A 125 3.29 14.15 -21.78
CA GLU A 125 4.25 13.10 -21.45
C GLU A 125 3.46 11.80 -21.16
N PRO A 126 3.94 10.62 -21.60
CA PRO A 126 3.27 9.36 -21.28
C PRO A 126 3.24 9.19 -19.77
N THR A 127 2.05 9.19 -19.22
CA THR A 127 1.81 9.02 -17.77
C THR A 127 0.69 8.00 -17.58
N PRO A 128 0.71 7.24 -16.47
CA PRO A 128 -0.37 6.33 -16.18
C PRO A 128 -1.68 7.10 -15.97
N CYS A 129 -2.81 6.54 -16.41
CA CYS A 129 -4.11 7.12 -16.09
C CYS A 129 -4.34 7.15 -14.57
N PRO A 130 -5.10 8.12 -14.04
CA PRO A 130 -5.46 8.16 -12.61
C PRO A 130 -6.14 6.87 -12.19
N ARG A 131 -5.60 6.20 -11.16
CA ARG A 131 -6.06 4.88 -10.77
C ARG A 131 -5.90 4.57 -9.30
N HIS A 132 -6.69 3.64 -8.81
CA HIS A 132 -6.36 2.89 -7.62
C HIS A 132 -5.35 1.81 -7.97
N VAL A 133 -4.19 1.84 -7.37
CA VAL A 133 -3.18 0.80 -7.57
C VAL A 133 -3.30 -0.34 -6.56
N TYR A 134 -4.12 -0.17 -5.53
CA TYR A 134 -4.27 -1.13 -4.43
C TYR A 134 -2.91 -1.57 -3.86
N HIS A 135 -2.57 -2.85 -4.00
CA HIS A 135 -1.30 -3.42 -3.56
C HIS A 135 -0.29 -3.60 -4.70
N ALA A 136 -0.68 -3.24 -5.94
CA ALA A 136 0.20 -3.31 -7.12
C ALA A 136 1.09 -2.06 -7.24
N PHE A 137 1.76 -1.73 -6.16
CA PHE A 137 2.68 -0.61 -5.98
C PHE A 137 3.92 -1.09 -5.24
N ASP A 138 5.12 -0.75 -5.73
CA ASP A 138 6.36 -1.00 -5.00
C ASP A 138 7.45 0.01 -5.33
N TYR A 139 8.42 0.14 -4.42
CA TYR A 139 9.62 0.94 -4.59
C TYR A 139 10.83 0.02 -4.67
N VAL A 140 11.68 0.27 -5.66
CA VAL A 140 12.92 -0.48 -5.90
C VAL A 140 14.11 0.42 -5.60
N PRO A 141 14.73 0.31 -4.41
CA PRO A 141 15.84 1.18 -4.00
C PRO A 141 17.02 1.16 -4.99
N ALA A 142 17.40 -0.02 -5.47
CA ALA A 142 18.51 -0.18 -6.42
C ALA A 142 18.30 0.58 -7.74
N LEU A 143 17.07 0.84 -8.13
CA LEU A 143 16.70 1.58 -9.33
C LEU A 143 16.22 3.01 -9.02
N LYS A 144 16.10 3.37 -7.74
CA LYS A 144 15.48 4.64 -7.28
C LYS A 144 14.16 4.92 -7.98
N SER A 145 13.35 3.89 -8.15
CA SER A 145 12.14 3.94 -8.97
C SER A 145 10.95 3.34 -8.25
N VAL A 146 9.80 3.93 -8.50
CA VAL A 146 8.50 3.40 -8.11
C VAL A 146 7.89 2.64 -9.30
N PHE A 147 7.27 1.52 -9.00
CA PHE A 147 6.55 0.71 -9.96
C PHE A 147 5.08 0.63 -9.59
N ILE A 148 4.21 0.77 -10.58
CA ILE A 148 2.78 0.50 -10.47
C ILE A 148 2.35 -0.43 -11.61
N CYS A 149 1.36 -1.26 -11.33
CA CYS A 149 0.81 -2.14 -12.35
C CYS A 149 -0.70 -2.19 -12.24
N ASN A 150 -1.39 -2.19 -13.38
CA ASN A 150 -2.84 -2.32 -13.45
C ASN A 150 -3.56 -1.33 -12.51
N GLY A 151 -4.72 -1.70 -12.03
CA GLY A 151 -5.53 -0.89 -11.11
C GLY A 151 -6.86 -0.46 -11.70
N ALA A 152 -7.68 0.18 -10.88
CA ALA A 152 -9.02 0.60 -11.26
C ALA A 152 -9.09 2.12 -11.45
N ASN A 153 -9.55 2.54 -12.60
CA ASN A 153 -10.02 3.91 -12.78
C ASN A 153 -11.51 3.96 -12.45
N GLN A 154 -11.88 4.75 -11.46
CA GLN A 154 -13.29 4.87 -11.07
C GLN A 154 -14.14 5.68 -12.06
N THR A 155 -13.50 6.34 -13.01
CA THR A 155 -14.18 7.25 -13.96
C THR A 155 -13.43 7.27 -15.28
N ALA A 156 -13.66 6.27 -16.11
CA ALA A 156 -13.15 6.28 -17.47
C ALA A 156 -14.21 6.86 -18.44
N LEU A 157 -13.75 7.65 -19.38
CA LEU A 157 -14.54 8.05 -20.56
C LEU A 157 -14.01 7.32 -21.76
N ARG A 158 -14.87 6.56 -22.42
CA ARG A 158 -14.62 6.03 -23.75
C ARG A 158 -15.59 6.70 -24.73
N ASP A 159 -15.06 7.33 -25.77
CA ASP A 159 -15.86 8.04 -26.79
C ASP A 159 -16.84 9.06 -26.20
N GLY A 160 -16.41 9.77 -25.15
CA GLY A 160 -17.23 10.76 -24.48
C GLY A 160 -18.36 10.19 -23.61
N LYS A 161 -18.45 8.88 -23.44
CA LYS A 161 -19.43 8.21 -22.57
C LYS A 161 -18.76 7.67 -21.33
N LEU A 162 -19.40 7.83 -20.17
CA LEU A 162 -18.99 7.17 -18.93
C LEU A 162 -19.14 5.65 -19.12
N VAL A 163 -18.04 4.96 -19.13
CA VAL A 163 -17.98 3.50 -19.14
C VAL A 163 -17.51 3.06 -17.78
N GLY A 164 -18.35 3.07 -16.78
CA GLY A 164 -18.14 2.46 -15.47
C GLY A 164 -16.67 2.38 -14.99
N HIS A 165 -16.36 1.49 -14.11
CA HIS A 165 -14.98 1.22 -13.69
C HIS A 165 -14.16 0.69 -14.88
N ASP A 166 -13.42 1.56 -15.57
CA ASP A 166 -12.45 1.08 -16.56
C ASP A 166 -11.18 0.62 -15.82
N LEU A 167 -10.63 -0.45 -16.30
CA LEU A 167 -9.40 -1.02 -15.75
C LEU A 167 -8.22 -0.36 -16.46
N CYS A 168 -7.27 0.12 -15.70
CA CYS A 168 -6.06 0.75 -16.22
C CYS A 168 -4.96 -0.28 -16.37
N ASP A 169 -4.69 -0.70 -17.58
CA ASP A 169 -3.68 -1.71 -17.86
C ASP A 169 -2.25 -1.16 -17.88
N GLY A 170 -1.31 -2.07 -17.79
CA GLY A 170 0.10 -1.83 -18.00
C GLY A 170 0.94 -1.67 -16.74
N ALA A 171 2.21 -2.01 -16.89
CA ALA A 171 3.24 -1.80 -15.89
C ALA A 171 3.98 -0.48 -16.17
N TRP A 172 4.11 0.35 -15.18
CA TRP A 172 4.73 1.67 -15.27
C TRP A 172 5.85 1.80 -14.24
N GLN A 173 6.89 2.50 -14.64
CA GLN A 173 8.01 2.90 -13.78
C GLN A 173 8.07 4.42 -13.69
N LEU A 174 8.14 4.95 -12.47
CA LEU A 174 8.53 6.34 -12.21
C LEU A 174 9.97 6.36 -11.73
N ASP A 175 10.84 6.94 -12.50
CA ASP A 175 12.19 7.26 -12.07
C ASP A 175 12.16 8.52 -11.19
N LEU A 176 12.59 8.40 -9.94
CA LEU A 176 12.51 9.49 -8.97
C LEU A 176 13.56 10.58 -9.20
N ALA A 177 14.64 10.28 -9.92
CA ALA A 177 15.68 11.26 -10.21
C ALA A 177 15.29 12.18 -11.36
N SER A 178 14.77 11.59 -12.46
CA SER A 178 14.28 12.36 -13.61
C SER A 178 12.83 12.83 -13.45
N ASN A 179 12.11 12.27 -12.50
CA ASN A 179 10.68 12.51 -12.26
C ASN A 179 9.81 12.19 -13.48
N LYS A 180 10.17 11.13 -14.25
CA LYS A 180 9.49 10.74 -15.47
C LYS A 180 8.92 9.33 -15.38
N TRP A 181 7.69 9.20 -15.90
CA TRP A 181 7.05 7.90 -16.10
C TRP A 181 7.52 7.24 -17.39
N THR A 182 7.64 5.94 -17.35
CA THR A 182 7.89 5.08 -18.50
C THR A 182 6.91 3.93 -18.49
N LEU A 183 6.18 3.73 -19.59
CA LEU A 183 5.38 2.53 -19.82
C LEU A 183 6.34 1.38 -20.14
N LEU A 184 6.35 0.36 -19.30
CA LEU A 184 7.24 -0.80 -19.45
C LEU A 184 6.60 -1.88 -20.34
N ALA A 185 5.32 -2.18 -20.13
CA ALA A 185 4.57 -3.15 -20.94
C ALA A 185 3.10 -2.74 -20.98
N ALA A 186 2.57 -2.66 -22.20
CA ALA A 186 1.18 -2.32 -22.45
C ALA A 186 0.28 -3.55 -22.66
N ALA A 187 0.85 -4.71 -23.00
CA ALA A 187 0.09 -5.91 -23.35
C ALA A 187 0.81 -7.18 -22.86
N GLY A 188 0.08 -8.31 -22.91
CA GLY A 188 0.63 -9.64 -22.56
C GLY A 188 0.77 -9.89 -21.05
N GLY A 189 0.36 -8.95 -20.22
CA GLY A 189 0.44 -9.05 -18.77
C GLY A 189 -0.76 -9.76 -18.13
N PRO A 190 -0.79 -9.76 -16.78
CA PRO A 190 -1.89 -10.31 -16.04
C PRO A 190 -3.19 -9.57 -16.38
N PRO A 191 -4.32 -10.30 -16.45
CA PRO A 191 -5.61 -9.66 -16.63
C PRO A 191 -5.84 -8.66 -15.48
N ASN A 192 -6.17 -7.44 -15.84
CA ASN A 192 -6.43 -6.41 -14.86
C ASN A 192 -7.71 -6.72 -14.08
N ARG A 193 -7.59 -6.70 -12.77
CA ARG A 193 -8.68 -6.89 -11.83
C ARG A 193 -8.53 -5.90 -10.68
N LEU A 194 -9.53 -5.87 -9.82
CA LEU A 194 -9.47 -5.10 -8.58
C LEU A 194 -8.61 -5.83 -7.56
N ASP A 195 -7.86 -5.08 -6.77
CA ASP A 195 -7.15 -5.55 -5.57
C ASP A 195 -5.98 -6.53 -5.84
N ASP A 196 -5.28 -6.26 -6.92
CA ASP A 196 -4.05 -6.99 -7.27
C ASP A 196 -2.87 -6.55 -6.39
N ALA A 197 -1.90 -7.45 -6.21
CA ALA A 197 -0.69 -7.19 -5.43
C ALA A 197 0.58 -7.37 -6.25
N MET A 198 1.61 -6.57 -5.95
CA MET A 198 2.91 -6.65 -6.60
C MET A 198 4.03 -6.36 -5.61
N ALA A 199 5.16 -7.05 -5.78
CA ALA A 199 6.40 -6.71 -5.11
C ALA A 199 7.61 -7.00 -6.00
N TYR A 200 8.67 -6.22 -5.80
CA TYR A 200 9.94 -6.43 -6.47
C TYR A 200 10.71 -7.59 -5.86
N CYS A 201 11.29 -8.42 -6.73
CA CYS A 201 12.18 -9.50 -6.39
C CYS A 201 13.61 -9.17 -6.85
N PRO A 202 14.54 -8.82 -5.95
CA PRO A 202 15.92 -8.51 -6.33
C PRO A 202 16.70 -9.72 -6.83
N VAL A 203 16.30 -10.93 -6.42
CA VAL A 203 16.99 -12.18 -6.80
C VAL A 203 16.94 -12.45 -8.31
N THR A 204 15.78 -12.20 -8.90
CA THR A 204 15.53 -12.43 -10.33
C THR A 204 15.39 -11.12 -11.13
N HIS A 205 15.59 -9.97 -10.45
CA HIS A 205 15.38 -8.64 -11.03
C HIS A 205 14.05 -8.52 -11.76
N SER A 206 12.97 -8.87 -11.06
CA SER A 206 11.63 -8.95 -11.62
C SER A 206 10.58 -8.38 -10.66
N LEU A 207 9.42 -8.03 -11.21
CA LEU A 207 8.23 -7.78 -10.39
C LEU A 207 7.42 -9.08 -10.34
N ILE A 208 7.05 -9.49 -9.14
CA ILE A 208 6.15 -10.63 -8.93
C ILE A 208 4.77 -10.07 -8.63
N TYR A 209 3.80 -10.48 -9.42
CA TYR A 209 2.44 -9.98 -9.36
C TYR A 209 1.47 -11.12 -9.05
N ALA A 210 0.61 -10.93 -8.09
CA ALA A 210 -0.47 -11.82 -7.73
C ALA A 210 -1.81 -11.22 -8.19
N GLY A 211 -2.46 -11.89 -9.11
CA GLY A 211 -3.73 -11.46 -9.66
C GLY A 211 -4.92 -12.20 -9.05
N PHE A 212 -6.10 -11.79 -9.46
CA PHE A 212 -7.41 -12.20 -8.95
C PHE A 212 -7.64 -13.72 -8.81
N GLU A 213 -7.01 -14.54 -9.64
CA GLU A 213 -7.12 -16.02 -9.59
C GLU A 213 -5.95 -16.65 -8.84
N ARG A 214 -5.18 -15.86 -8.07
CA ARG A 214 -3.92 -16.27 -7.44
C ARG A 214 -2.88 -16.78 -8.43
N GLN A 215 -3.08 -16.56 -9.72
CA GLN A 215 -2.05 -16.81 -10.71
C GLN A 215 -0.91 -15.84 -10.49
N LEU A 216 0.26 -16.35 -10.19
CA LEU A 216 1.46 -15.53 -10.13
C LEU A 216 1.99 -15.24 -11.52
N TRP A 217 2.35 -13.98 -11.71
CA TRP A 217 2.98 -13.48 -12.93
C TRP A 217 4.33 -12.90 -12.58
N VAL A 218 5.26 -13.05 -13.50
CA VAL A 218 6.62 -12.52 -13.40
C VAL A 218 6.84 -11.53 -14.52
N PHE A 219 7.19 -10.31 -14.17
CA PHE A 219 7.63 -9.29 -15.12
C PHE A 219 9.14 -9.21 -15.09
N ASP A 220 9.79 -9.64 -16.15
CA ASP A 220 11.24 -9.51 -16.33
C ASP A 220 11.59 -8.06 -16.67
N LEU A 221 12.24 -7.34 -15.76
CA LEU A 221 12.57 -5.92 -15.94
C LEU A 221 13.58 -5.69 -17.08
N ALA A 222 14.45 -6.66 -17.37
CA ALA A 222 15.43 -6.53 -18.44
C ALA A 222 14.80 -6.74 -19.83
N LYS A 223 13.92 -7.73 -19.94
CA LYS A 223 13.21 -8.05 -21.19
C LYS A 223 11.97 -7.21 -21.43
N LYS A 224 11.42 -6.63 -20.34
CA LYS A 224 10.13 -5.92 -20.33
C LYS A 224 8.96 -6.80 -20.78
N GLU A 225 8.96 -8.04 -20.32
CA GLU A 225 7.99 -9.05 -20.71
C GLU A 225 7.33 -9.71 -19.50
N TRP A 226 6.03 -9.98 -19.63
CA TRP A 226 5.25 -10.74 -18.69
C TRP A 226 5.25 -12.22 -19.04
N ARG A 227 5.27 -13.06 -18.01
CA ARG A 227 4.98 -14.49 -18.12
C ARG A 227 4.29 -15.00 -16.86
N LYS A 228 3.57 -16.10 -17.00
CA LYS A 228 3.05 -16.82 -15.84
C LYS A 228 4.20 -17.53 -15.10
N ALA A 229 4.14 -17.56 -13.78
CA ALA A 229 5.00 -18.42 -12.98
C ALA A 229 4.60 -19.89 -13.18
N LYS A 230 5.57 -20.79 -13.00
CA LYS A 230 5.34 -22.25 -13.14
C LYS A 230 4.37 -22.78 -12.09
N GLN A 231 4.46 -22.25 -10.88
CA GLN A 231 3.54 -22.58 -9.79
C GLN A 231 2.94 -21.31 -9.20
N SER A 232 1.78 -21.47 -8.62
CA SER A 232 1.03 -20.43 -7.89
C SER A 232 0.41 -21.06 -6.66
N PRO A 233 0.07 -20.30 -5.61
CA PRO A 233 -0.78 -20.83 -4.54
C PRO A 233 -2.06 -21.45 -5.11
N PRO A 234 -2.74 -22.34 -4.37
CA PRO A 234 -3.95 -22.98 -4.85
C PRO A 234 -4.91 -21.95 -5.45
N GLN A 235 -5.25 -22.15 -6.74
CA GLN A 235 -6.08 -21.20 -7.48
C GLN A 235 -7.48 -21.12 -6.90
N ARG A 236 -7.90 -19.91 -6.62
CA ARG A 236 -9.26 -19.55 -6.21
C ARG A 236 -9.44 -18.07 -6.48
N THR A 237 -10.67 -17.65 -6.57
CA THR A 237 -10.98 -16.22 -6.64
C THR A 237 -10.44 -15.54 -5.40
N ALA A 238 -9.32 -14.85 -5.53
CA ALA A 238 -8.66 -14.15 -4.44
C ALA A 238 -8.93 -12.64 -4.54
N PHE A 239 -9.15 -12.03 -3.39
CA PHE A 239 -9.33 -10.62 -3.21
C PHE A 239 -8.64 -10.22 -1.91
N GLY A 240 -7.90 -9.11 -1.89
CA GLY A 240 -7.18 -8.67 -0.70
C GLY A 240 -5.91 -9.45 -0.38
N GLU A 241 -5.33 -10.11 -1.37
CA GLU A 241 -4.03 -10.75 -1.26
C GLU A 241 -2.91 -9.73 -1.26
N THR A 242 -1.83 -10.01 -0.53
CA THR A 242 -0.66 -9.14 -0.49
C THR A 242 0.62 -9.94 -0.70
N ILE A 243 1.63 -9.31 -1.31
CA ILE A 243 2.90 -9.96 -1.63
C ILE A 243 4.07 -9.11 -1.14
N PHE A 244 5.11 -9.78 -0.60
CA PHE A 244 6.27 -9.17 0.03
C PHE A 244 7.54 -9.95 -0.28
N TYR A 245 8.67 -9.27 -0.24
CA TYR A 245 9.97 -9.92 -0.34
C TYR A 245 10.53 -10.24 1.07
N ASP A 246 11.03 -11.45 1.25
CA ASP A 246 11.76 -11.93 2.45
C ASP A 246 13.26 -11.94 2.14
N PRO A 247 14.01 -10.87 2.48
CA PRO A 247 15.39 -10.69 2.03
C PRO A 247 16.35 -11.78 2.51
N PRO A 248 16.36 -12.19 3.79
CA PRO A 248 17.31 -13.21 4.25
C PRO A 248 17.10 -14.59 3.61
N ARG A 249 15.84 -14.91 3.24
CA ARG A 249 15.49 -16.21 2.64
C ARG A 249 15.32 -16.14 1.14
N GLN A 250 15.50 -14.95 0.56
CA GLN A 250 15.45 -14.70 -0.89
C GLN A 250 14.18 -15.25 -1.56
N ARG A 251 13.04 -15.10 -0.91
CA ARG A 251 11.74 -15.61 -1.36
C ARG A 251 10.66 -14.53 -1.27
N MET A 252 9.53 -14.74 -1.94
CA MET A 252 8.36 -13.90 -1.78
C MET A 252 7.40 -14.54 -0.77
N LEU A 253 6.80 -13.74 0.08
CA LEU A 253 5.71 -14.13 0.97
C LEU A 253 4.39 -13.63 0.38
N ILE A 254 3.38 -14.49 0.37
CA ILE A 254 2.03 -14.20 -0.15
C ILE A 254 1.06 -14.47 0.98
N LEU A 255 0.42 -13.41 1.48
CA LEU A 255 -0.48 -13.49 2.62
C LEU A 255 -1.91 -13.20 2.23
N GLY A 256 -2.83 -13.97 2.77
CA GLY A 256 -4.25 -13.74 2.69
C GLY A 256 -4.83 -14.03 1.31
N GLY A 257 -5.81 -13.23 0.92
CA GLY A 257 -6.58 -13.44 -0.27
C GLY A 257 -7.70 -14.47 -0.09
N GLY A 258 -8.91 -14.08 -0.39
CA GLY A 258 -10.09 -14.91 -0.25
C GLY A 258 -11.15 -14.62 -1.30
N ARG A 259 -12.33 -15.21 -1.16
CA ARG A 259 -13.41 -15.07 -2.14
C ARG A 259 -13.90 -13.62 -2.25
N LEU A 260 -14.28 -13.21 -3.44
CA LEU A 260 -14.78 -11.86 -3.73
C LEU A 260 -16.01 -11.45 -2.90
N ASP A 261 -16.82 -12.42 -2.47
CA ASP A 261 -18.01 -12.19 -1.65
C ASP A 261 -17.73 -12.28 -0.14
N ALA A 262 -16.51 -12.58 0.26
CA ALA A 262 -16.12 -12.68 1.67
C ALA A 262 -16.23 -11.37 2.45
N TRP A 263 -16.29 -10.23 1.76
CA TRP A 263 -16.59 -8.94 2.37
C TRP A 263 -18.03 -8.84 2.92
N LYS A 264 -18.91 -9.76 2.56
CA LYS A 264 -20.29 -9.85 3.08
C LYS A 264 -20.44 -10.86 4.21
N THR A 265 -19.44 -11.72 4.42
CA THR A 265 -19.43 -12.78 5.41
C THR A 265 -18.17 -12.70 6.26
N PRO A 266 -18.14 -13.27 7.47
CA PRO A 266 -16.91 -13.34 8.25
C PRO A 266 -15.75 -13.85 7.40
N PRO A 267 -14.54 -13.27 7.55
CA PRO A 267 -13.41 -13.65 6.71
C PRO A 267 -13.15 -15.14 6.78
N ALA A 268 -13.16 -15.76 5.62
CA ALA A 268 -12.93 -17.19 5.49
C ALA A 268 -11.51 -17.58 5.93
N ALA A 269 -11.31 -18.86 6.24
CA ALA A 269 -10.01 -19.39 6.67
C ALA A 269 -8.88 -19.08 5.68
N GLU A 270 -9.22 -18.91 4.40
CA GLU A 270 -8.27 -18.59 3.33
C GLU A 270 -7.51 -17.28 3.54
N PHE A 271 -8.12 -16.29 4.21
CA PHE A 271 -7.43 -15.02 4.51
C PHE A 271 -6.31 -15.17 5.54
N ARG A 272 -6.15 -16.35 6.11
CA ARG A 272 -5.08 -16.67 7.06
C ARG A 272 -3.88 -17.35 6.41
N GLU A 273 -4.02 -17.81 5.17
CA GLU A 273 -2.96 -18.57 4.51
C GLU A 273 -1.75 -17.70 4.21
N LEU A 274 -0.58 -18.22 4.56
CA LEU A 274 0.71 -17.67 4.19
C LEU A 274 1.43 -18.68 3.30
N HIS A 275 1.89 -18.22 2.15
CA HIS A 275 2.68 -19.01 1.21
C HIS A 275 4.04 -18.34 0.97
N ALA A 276 5.06 -19.16 0.74
CA ALA A 276 6.35 -18.73 0.22
C ALA A 276 6.46 -19.13 -1.25
N PHE A 277 6.93 -18.22 -2.09
CA PHE A 277 7.27 -18.45 -3.49
C PHE A 277 8.77 -18.28 -3.66
N ASP A 278 9.46 -19.33 -4.10
CA ASP A 278 10.87 -19.26 -4.47
C ASP A 278 11.00 -18.71 -5.91
N PRO A 279 11.58 -17.52 -6.10
CA PRO A 279 11.64 -16.92 -7.43
C PRO A 279 12.62 -17.60 -8.40
N LYS A 280 13.55 -18.45 -7.90
CA LYS A 280 14.52 -19.18 -8.73
C LYS A 280 13.93 -20.47 -9.29
N THR A 281 13.28 -21.24 -8.45
CA THR A 281 12.66 -22.52 -8.82
C THR A 281 11.23 -22.35 -9.26
N GLU A 282 10.58 -21.26 -8.83
CA GLU A 282 9.16 -20.94 -8.97
C GLU A 282 8.25 -21.95 -8.27
N SER A 283 8.76 -22.57 -7.21
CA SER A 283 7.97 -23.44 -6.34
C SER A 283 7.22 -22.64 -5.28
N VAL A 284 6.08 -23.17 -4.84
CA VAL A 284 5.25 -22.60 -3.77
C VAL A 284 5.20 -23.56 -2.61
N GLU A 285 5.44 -23.03 -1.40
CA GLU A 285 5.34 -23.74 -0.14
C GLU A 285 4.29 -23.07 0.74
N ARG A 286 3.44 -23.85 1.43
CA ARG A 286 2.55 -23.32 2.46
C ARG A 286 3.32 -23.20 3.78
N LEU A 287 3.24 -22.04 4.38
CA LEU A 287 3.80 -21.75 5.70
C LEU A 287 2.72 -21.79 6.79
N ALA A 288 3.09 -21.43 8.02
CA ALA A 288 2.15 -21.36 9.13
C ALA A 288 1.04 -20.33 8.85
N ASP A 289 -0.19 -20.75 9.01
CA ASP A 289 -1.34 -19.87 8.89
C ASP A 289 -1.31 -18.77 9.94
N ALA A 290 -1.73 -17.60 9.56
CA ALA A 290 -1.87 -16.47 10.46
C ALA A 290 -2.95 -16.75 11.54
N PRO A 291 -2.81 -16.18 12.75
CA PRO A 291 -3.75 -16.41 13.83
C PRO A 291 -5.14 -15.81 13.57
N THR A 292 -5.20 -14.79 12.73
CA THR A 292 -6.44 -14.14 12.29
C THR A 292 -6.45 -13.95 10.78
N ALA A 293 -7.61 -13.66 10.23
CA ALA A 293 -7.75 -13.33 8.83
C ALA A 293 -7.14 -11.96 8.54
N PHE A 294 -6.36 -11.85 7.46
CA PHE A 294 -5.83 -10.60 6.96
C PHE A 294 -6.41 -10.31 5.57
N TYR A 295 -7.18 -9.25 5.49
CA TYR A 295 -7.71 -8.75 4.24
C TYR A 295 -6.96 -7.49 3.85
N ALA A 296 -6.35 -7.47 2.67
CA ALA A 296 -5.65 -6.31 2.15
C ALA A 296 -4.65 -5.67 3.15
N THR A 297 -4.09 -6.49 4.03
CA THR A 297 -3.19 -6.04 5.09
C THR A 297 -1.75 -6.16 4.64
N HIS A 298 -0.97 -5.12 4.87
CA HIS A 298 0.45 -5.11 4.52
C HIS A 298 1.30 -5.67 5.65
N LEU A 299 2.24 -6.54 5.28
CA LEU A 299 3.35 -6.93 6.13
C LEU A 299 4.45 -5.86 6.08
N ALA A 300 4.91 -5.40 7.23
CA ALA A 300 6.11 -4.60 7.35
C ALA A 300 7.28 -5.50 7.75
N TYR A 301 8.36 -5.50 6.98
CA TYR A 301 9.56 -6.24 7.32
C TYR A 301 10.51 -5.38 8.16
N ASP A 302 10.70 -5.76 9.41
CA ASP A 302 11.72 -5.20 10.30
C ASP A 302 13.06 -5.89 10.02
N SER A 303 13.90 -5.22 9.26
CA SER A 303 15.21 -5.73 8.86
C SER A 303 16.21 -5.86 10.01
N LYS A 304 16.00 -5.14 11.09
CA LYS A 304 16.86 -5.18 12.27
C LYS A 304 16.62 -6.44 13.11
N ARG A 305 15.35 -6.88 13.18
CA ARG A 305 14.96 -8.03 14.01
C ARG A 305 14.68 -9.29 13.20
N ASP A 306 14.64 -9.19 11.88
CA ASP A 306 14.27 -10.27 10.95
C ASP A 306 12.85 -10.80 11.26
N LEU A 307 11.89 -9.87 11.40
CA LEU A 307 10.50 -10.14 11.70
C LEU A 307 9.58 -9.45 10.71
N PHE A 308 8.41 -10.04 10.45
CA PHE A 308 7.34 -9.38 9.74
C PHE A 308 6.22 -9.00 10.71
N PHE A 309 5.64 -7.83 10.50
CA PHE A 309 4.53 -7.32 11.29
C PHE A 309 3.30 -7.10 10.43
N ALA A 310 2.14 -7.46 10.96
CA ALA A 310 0.84 -7.21 10.38
C ALA A 310 -0.12 -6.71 11.44
N ALA A 311 -1.00 -5.78 11.08
CA ALA A 311 -2.07 -5.34 11.96
C ALA A 311 -3.43 -5.67 11.32
N ALA A 312 -4.29 -6.31 12.08
CA ALA A 312 -5.69 -6.56 11.72
C ALA A 312 -6.58 -5.62 12.52
N VAL A 313 -7.38 -4.82 11.84
CA VAL A 313 -8.33 -3.91 12.47
C VAL A 313 -9.71 -4.26 11.97
N PHE A 314 -10.54 -4.82 12.83
CA PHE A 314 -11.91 -5.18 12.51
C PHE A 314 -12.88 -4.33 13.33
N ASP A 315 -13.94 -3.85 12.70
CA ASP A 315 -15.03 -3.13 13.38
C ASP A 315 -16.05 -4.11 14.02
N GLN A 316 -15.81 -5.41 13.90
CA GLN A 316 -16.73 -6.45 14.37
C GLN A 316 -16.21 -7.12 15.65
N LYS A 317 -17.08 -7.27 16.63
CA LYS A 317 -16.76 -7.94 17.92
C LYS A 317 -16.27 -9.38 17.79
N GLU A 318 -16.60 -10.02 16.66
CA GLU A 318 -16.27 -11.41 16.37
C GLU A 318 -14.84 -11.61 15.85
N HIS A 319 -14.20 -10.52 15.41
CA HIS A 319 -12.83 -10.54 14.91
C HIS A 319 -11.97 -9.57 15.71
N PRO A 320 -11.17 -10.06 16.64
CA PRO A 320 -10.36 -9.19 17.47
C PRO A 320 -9.33 -8.43 16.63
N SER A 321 -9.35 -7.12 16.74
CA SER A 321 -8.27 -6.28 16.25
C SER A 321 -7.00 -6.59 17.03
N GLY A 322 -5.89 -6.77 16.32
CA GLY A 322 -4.62 -7.12 16.94
C GLY A 322 -3.45 -6.81 16.03
N MET A 323 -2.28 -6.71 16.62
CA MET A 323 -1.02 -6.67 15.90
C MET A 323 -0.30 -8.00 16.08
N PHE A 324 0.22 -8.52 15.01
CA PHE A 324 0.87 -9.83 14.98
C PHE A 324 2.25 -9.70 14.36
N ARG A 325 3.14 -10.55 14.81
CA ARG A 325 4.45 -10.73 14.19
C ARG A 325 4.60 -12.15 13.67
N TYR A 326 5.22 -12.29 12.54
CA TYR A 326 5.65 -13.55 11.97
C TYR A 326 7.17 -13.67 12.08
N ASP A 327 7.61 -14.75 12.73
CA ASP A 327 9.02 -15.15 12.77
C ASP A 327 9.28 -16.16 11.64
N PRO A 328 9.96 -15.76 10.57
CA PRO A 328 10.18 -16.64 9.45
C PRO A 328 11.23 -17.73 9.73
N LYS A 329 12.04 -17.62 10.79
CA LYS A 329 12.99 -18.68 11.22
C LYS A 329 12.25 -19.83 11.90
N GLY A 330 11.34 -19.47 12.78
CA GLY A 330 10.48 -20.43 13.48
C GLY A 330 9.24 -20.84 12.70
N ASN A 331 8.96 -20.23 11.57
CA ASN A 331 7.71 -20.37 10.82
C ASN A 331 6.49 -20.24 11.77
N ALA A 332 6.46 -19.19 12.58
CA ALA A 332 5.49 -19.03 13.66
C ALA A 332 4.98 -17.61 13.79
N TRP A 333 3.70 -17.50 14.09
CA TRP A 333 3.04 -16.24 14.41
C TRP A 333 2.92 -16.06 15.91
N SER A 334 2.99 -14.83 16.36
CA SER A 334 2.66 -14.43 17.74
C SER A 334 2.02 -13.06 17.77
N GLU A 335 1.16 -12.84 18.76
CA GLU A 335 0.57 -11.54 19.01
C GLU A 335 1.58 -10.58 19.63
N VAL A 336 1.52 -9.33 19.21
CA VAL A 336 2.29 -8.23 19.79
C VAL A 336 1.45 -7.58 20.89
N LYS A 337 1.93 -7.60 22.12
CA LYS A 337 1.29 -6.87 23.22
C LYS A 337 1.49 -5.37 23.00
N LEU A 338 0.40 -4.68 22.79
CA LEU A 338 0.40 -3.24 22.59
C LEU A 338 0.07 -2.52 23.90
N ALA A 339 0.78 -1.45 24.20
CA ALA A 339 0.47 -0.55 25.31
C ALA A 339 -0.67 0.43 24.98
N SER A 340 -0.98 0.62 23.69
CA SER A 340 -2.14 1.37 23.23
C SER A 340 -2.94 0.54 22.23
N PRO A 341 -4.26 0.77 22.09
CA PRO A 341 -5.05 0.11 21.08
C PRO A 341 -4.57 0.50 19.69
N ILE A 342 -4.78 -0.39 18.70
CA ILE A 342 -4.57 -0.06 17.30
C ILE A 342 -5.52 1.07 16.91
N PRO A 343 -5.05 2.08 16.14
CA PRO A 343 -5.90 3.16 15.69
C PRO A 343 -7.14 2.63 14.94
N PRO A 344 -8.34 3.08 15.27
CA PRO A 344 -9.57 2.53 14.70
C PRO A 344 -9.69 2.87 13.23
N HIS A 345 -10.12 1.92 12.43
CA HIS A 345 -10.47 2.09 11.04
C HIS A 345 -11.98 2.32 10.90
N LYS A 346 -12.39 3.24 10.02
CA LYS A 346 -13.81 3.57 9.82
C LYS A 346 -14.55 2.59 8.89
N ASN A 347 -13.82 1.71 8.23
CA ASN A 347 -14.39 0.79 7.24
C ASN A 347 -14.30 -0.65 7.72
N TRP A 348 -15.13 -1.50 7.19
CA TRP A 348 -15.38 -2.91 7.55
C TRP A 348 -14.16 -3.83 7.50
N PHE A 349 -13.07 -3.40 6.90
CA PHE A 349 -11.93 -4.22 6.56
C PHE A 349 -10.68 -3.71 7.23
N GLY A 350 -9.90 -4.64 7.75
CA GLY A 350 -8.65 -4.41 8.45
C GLY A 350 -7.53 -3.88 7.57
N TRP A 351 -7.73 -2.75 6.97
CA TRP A 351 -6.81 -2.11 6.04
C TRP A 351 -5.77 -1.30 6.79
N THR A 352 -4.83 -2.00 7.39
CA THR A 352 -3.67 -1.33 7.96
C THR A 352 -2.51 -1.52 7.02
N GLN A 353 -2.07 -0.43 6.45
CA GLN A 353 -0.88 -0.41 5.62
C GLN A 353 0.29 -0.08 6.49
N MET A 354 1.35 -0.85 6.40
CA MET A 354 2.52 -0.69 7.23
C MET A 354 3.79 -0.82 6.42
N CYS A 355 4.81 -0.07 6.82
CA CYS A 355 6.19 -0.27 6.40
C CYS A 355 7.11 -0.09 7.61
N TYR A 356 8.36 -0.53 7.47
CA TYR A 356 9.37 -0.34 8.49
C TYR A 356 10.31 0.79 8.08
N ASP A 357 10.40 1.80 8.93
CA ASP A 357 11.38 2.86 8.85
C ASP A 357 12.68 2.38 9.48
N SER A 358 13.64 2.01 8.62
CA SER A 358 14.95 1.51 9.05
C SER A 358 15.87 2.60 9.60
N HIS A 359 15.57 3.88 9.35
CA HIS A 359 16.34 5.00 9.87
C HIS A 359 16.03 5.28 11.33
N ASP A 360 14.75 5.31 11.67
CA ASP A 360 14.30 5.62 13.04
C ASP A 360 13.91 4.37 13.85
N ASP A 361 14.08 3.17 13.29
CA ASP A 361 13.78 1.88 13.93
C ASP A 361 12.34 1.80 14.44
N CYS A 362 11.40 2.16 13.59
CA CYS A 362 9.98 2.12 13.93
C CYS A 362 9.11 1.61 12.78
N LEU A 363 7.93 1.11 13.12
CA LEU A 363 6.90 0.79 12.16
C LEU A 363 6.06 2.04 11.89
N ILE A 364 5.81 2.30 10.62
CA ILE A 364 4.88 3.36 10.19
C ILE A 364 3.63 2.70 9.66
N GLY A 365 2.49 3.05 10.25
CA GLY A 365 1.17 2.60 9.84
C GLY A 365 0.37 3.74 9.21
N LYS A 366 -0.37 3.45 8.13
CA LYS A 366 -1.35 4.38 7.54
C LYS A 366 -2.75 3.83 7.76
N VAL A 367 -3.59 4.61 8.43
CA VAL A 367 -5.00 4.30 8.66
C VAL A 367 -5.83 5.47 8.15
N ASN A 368 -6.56 5.25 7.07
CA ASN A 368 -7.23 6.32 6.31
C ASN A 368 -6.23 7.40 5.83
N ASP A 369 -6.37 8.63 6.30
CA ASP A 369 -5.51 9.79 6.01
C ASP A 369 -4.50 10.08 7.11
N LYS A 370 -4.43 9.23 8.11
CA LYS A 370 -3.55 9.42 9.26
C LYS A 370 -2.39 8.45 9.22
N PHE A 371 -1.26 8.93 9.66
CA PHE A 371 -0.08 8.12 9.85
C PHE A 371 0.22 7.97 11.35
N PHE A 372 0.73 6.82 11.69
CA PHE A 372 1.09 6.47 13.07
C PHE A 372 2.47 5.83 13.06
N ALA A 373 3.23 6.07 14.11
CA ALA A 373 4.50 5.39 14.34
C ALA A 373 4.41 4.51 15.59
N LEU A 374 5.13 3.39 15.56
CA LEU A 374 5.24 2.45 16.67
C LEU A 374 6.67 1.95 16.78
N ARG A 375 7.29 2.13 17.93
CA ARG A 375 8.57 1.51 18.25
C ARG A 375 8.32 0.15 18.91
N TYR A 376 8.67 -0.91 18.18
CA TYR A 376 8.53 -2.26 18.71
C TYR A 376 9.67 -2.61 19.68
N VAL A 377 9.30 -3.10 20.86
CA VAL A 377 10.23 -3.65 21.84
C VAL A 377 9.74 -5.05 22.24
N ALA A 378 10.61 -6.03 22.11
CA ALA A 378 10.30 -7.41 22.45
C ALA A 378 10.25 -7.61 23.96
N GLY A 379 9.24 -8.32 24.44
CA GLY A 379 9.16 -8.74 25.85
C GLY A 379 8.53 -7.74 26.82
N GLU A 380 8.02 -6.64 26.32
CA GLU A 380 7.21 -5.69 27.13
C GLU A 380 5.71 -5.89 26.89
#